data_7f7e403ccd3c5c22077168f9c8c85456
#
_entry.id   7f7e403ccd3c5c22077168f9c8c85456
#
_cell.length_a   1.000
_cell.length_b   1.000
_cell.length_c   1.000
_cell.angle_alpha   90.00
_cell.angle_beta   90.00
_cell.angle_gamma   90.00
#
_symmetry.space_group_name_H-M   'P 1'
#
loop_
_entity.id
_entity.type
_entity.pdbx_description
1 polymer ?
#
loop_
_entity_poly.entity_id
_entity_poly.type
_entity_poly.pdbx_seq_one_letter_code
_entity_poly.pdbx_strand_id
1 'polypeptide(L)'
;MALPSNVRKALAATPSAAARRGSLKDIEHVVLLMQENRSFDHYFGTLSGVRGFDDPKAVRLPNGDSVFEQPDPSSPTGKLLPYRLDTRTTAGQVIPSMSHAWDVQHQAWNGGAMDNWLPAHRASDGDSKGPFTMGYFTREDIPFQYALADAFTLCDNYHCSVMGPTHPNRYMWMTGTIDPNGTAGGPALDNNAANDVYGWTTYAERLFDAGVSFKWYHGPGSVTGLAVYQKMKQFQGLSPDSPLYQQTLAPSPIGQFEYDCLNDRLPTVSWLMPPAANDEHPARTPAAGAQFVSSVIDAIASNPDVWAKTVFILSYDENDGMFDHVVPPTPKAGTADEFVTRTSPTGVDGGGLPVGLGFRVPAIIVSPWTAGGWVSSEVFDHTSQIRFLEQITGVRESNISAWRRRKTGDLTSAFRFSDATKKAPALPDTNAAFNLAQYQGSQFPLPKPPTAGQRVPRQEPGTRPHIS
;
A
#
# COMPACT_ATOMS: atom_id res chain seq x y z
N MET A 1 -8.62 22.37 -11.84
CA MET A 1 -8.28 22.56 -10.40
C MET A 1 -6.78 22.41 -10.25
N ALA A 2 -6.22 23.13 -9.32
CA ALA A 2 -4.79 23.26 -9.21
C ALA A 2 -4.26 22.30 -8.15
N LEU A 3 -3.02 21.78 -8.32
CA LEU A 3 -2.22 21.22 -7.21
C LEU A 3 -2.43 22.07 -5.95
N PRO A 4 -2.38 21.51 -4.73
CA PRO A 4 -2.24 22.31 -3.52
C PRO A 4 -1.23 23.42 -3.81
N SER A 5 -1.54 24.62 -3.41
CA SER A 5 -0.79 25.81 -3.87
C SER A 5 0.71 25.71 -3.58
N ASN A 6 1.06 25.01 -2.49
CA ASN A 6 2.43 24.79 -2.05
C ASN A 6 3.21 23.83 -2.94
N VAL A 7 2.60 22.71 -3.39
CA VAL A 7 3.27 21.77 -4.31
C VAL A 7 3.63 22.46 -5.62
N ARG A 8 2.72 23.30 -6.16
CA ARG A 8 3.03 24.09 -7.36
C ARG A 8 4.13 25.11 -7.12
N LYS A 9 4.11 25.79 -6.00
CA LYS A 9 5.16 26.74 -5.62
C LYS A 9 6.50 26.03 -5.45
N ALA A 10 6.52 24.90 -4.73
CA ALA A 10 7.72 24.11 -4.51
C ALA A 10 8.30 23.57 -5.82
N LEU A 11 7.47 23.02 -6.72
CA LEU A 11 7.90 22.58 -8.04
C LEU A 11 8.41 23.73 -8.93
N ALA A 12 7.81 24.92 -8.83
CA ALA A 12 8.25 26.11 -9.56
C ALA A 12 9.52 26.72 -8.98
N ALA A 13 9.69 26.67 -7.65
CA ALA A 13 10.87 27.16 -6.94
C ALA A 13 12.07 26.20 -7.04
N THR A 14 11.81 24.91 -7.38
CA THR A 14 12.90 23.94 -7.59
C THR A 14 13.85 24.48 -8.65
N PRO A 15 15.18 24.52 -8.41
CA PRO A 15 16.16 25.16 -9.28
C PRO A 15 16.14 24.64 -10.73
N SER A 16 16.76 25.36 -11.66
CA SER A 16 16.79 25.07 -13.11
C SER A 16 17.21 23.63 -13.42
N ALA A 17 16.92 23.12 -14.62
CA ALA A 17 17.21 21.75 -15.05
C ALA A 17 18.66 21.28 -14.80
N ALA A 18 19.64 22.18 -14.76
CA ALA A 18 21.03 21.84 -14.41
C ALA A 18 21.21 21.53 -12.91
N ALA A 19 20.44 22.17 -12.05
CA ALA A 19 20.43 21.91 -10.59
C ALA A 19 19.50 20.75 -10.18
N ARG A 20 18.83 20.13 -11.13
CA ARG A 20 17.88 19.02 -10.92
C ARG A 20 18.43 17.64 -11.26
N ARG A 21 19.64 17.57 -11.77
CA ARG A 21 20.38 16.32 -11.82
C ARG A 21 20.68 15.93 -10.39
N GLY A 22 19.78 15.09 -9.84
CA GLY A 22 19.92 14.56 -8.51
C GLY A 22 20.54 13.18 -8.51
N SER A 23 20.72 12.67 -7.33
CA SER A 23 21.15 11.32 -7.05
C SER A 23 20.51 10.87 -5.73
N LEU A 24 20.67 9.62 -5.35
CA LEU A 24 20.25 9.14 -4.04
C LEU A 24 20.89 9.93 -2.88
N LYS A 25 22.04 10.56 -3.10
CA LYS A 25 22.75 11.35 -2.08
C LYS A 25 22.07 12.69 -1.76
N ASP A 26 21.18 13.14 -2.62
CA ASP A 26 20.46 14.39 -2.44
C ASP A 26 19.15 14.18 -1.67
N ILE A 27 18.83 12.92 -1.32
CA ILE A 27 17.69 12.56 -0.48
C ILE A 27 18.12 12.63 0.98
N GLU A 28 17.59 13.59 1.71
CA GLU A 28 17.83 13.75 3.15
C GLU A 28 16.68 13.21 4.00
N HIS A 29 15.46 13.20 3.45
CA HIS A 29 14.25 12.79 4.17
C HIS A 29 13.45 11.77 3.36
N VAL A 30 13.10 10.65 4.00
CA VAL A 30 12.17 9.66 3.47
C VAL A 30 10.95 9.58 4.39
N VAL A 31 9.80 9.92 3.85
CA VAL A 31 8.50 9.88 4.53
C VAL A 31 7.72 8.69 4.02
N LEU A 32 7.28 7.82 4.92
CA LEU A 32 6.58 6.58 4.60
C LEU A 32 5.17 6.62 5.17
N LEU A 33 4.17 6.38 4.33
CA LEU A 33 2.77 6.21 4.73
C LEU A 33 2.24 4.91 4.13
N MET A 34 1.67 4.07 4.98
CA MET A 34 0.99 2.86 4.57
C MET A 34 -0.49 2.97 4.96
N GLN A 35 -1.35 3.08 3.94
CA GLN A 35 -2.80 3.05 4.05
C GLN A 35 -3.31 1.62 4.12
N GLU A 36 -4.63 1.42 4.23
CA GLU A 36 -5.24 0.11 4.41
C GLU A 36 -6.13 -0.33 3.26
N ASN A 37 -5.92 -1.52 2.94
CA ASN A 37 -6.70 -2.62 2.40
C ASN A 37 -7.30 -2.30 1.03
N ARG A 38 -6.44 -2.08 0.01
CA ARG A 38 -6.90 -1.89 -1.37
C ARG A 38 -6.00 -2.61 -2.37
N SER A 39 -6.57 -3.38 -3.30
CA SER A 39 -5.78 -3.97 -4.38
C SER A 39 -5.48 -2.95 -5.48
N PHE A 40 -4.48 -3.28 -6.31
CA PHE A 40 -4.11 -2.45 -7.46
C PHE A 40 -5.25 -2.36 -8.47
N ASP A 41 -5.86 -3.48 -8.86
CA ASP A 41 -6.96 -3.48 -9.83
C ASP A 41 -8.20 -2.77 -9.32
N HIS A 42 -8.50 -2.88 -8.02
CA HIS A 42 -9.60 -2.18 -7.38
C HIS A 42 -9.49 -0.65 -7.55
N TYR A 43 -8.27 -0.10 -7.49
CA TYR A 43 -8.02 1.34 -7.65
C TYR A 43 -7.64 1.72 -9.08
N PHE A 44 -6.72 1.02 -9.70
CA PHE A 44 -6.06 1.42 -10.94
C PHE A 44 -6.24 0.46 -12.11
N GLY A 45 -7.10 -0.55 -11.97
CA GLY A 45 -7.36 -1.51 -13.05
C GLY A 45 -7.82 -0.86 -14.37
N THR A 46 -8.51 0.31 -14.30
CA THR A 46 -8.92 1.07 -15.49
C THR A 46 -7.96 2.18 -15.91
N LEU A 47 -6.87 2.42 -15.16
CA LEU A 47 -5.91 3.48 -15.49
C LEU A 47 -5.14 3.13 -16.77
N SER A 48 -4.96 4.12 -17.66
CA SER A 48 -4.20 3.91 -18.90
C SER A 48 -2.72 3.62 -18.66
N GLY A 49 -2.12 2.75 -19.48
CA GLY A 49 -0.67 2.54 -19.55
C GLY A 49 -0.05 1.80 -18.36
N VAL A 50 -0.85 1.12 -17.55
CA VAL A 50 -0.41 0.25 -16.46
C VAL A 50 -0.81 -1.21 -16.75
N ARG A 51 -0.33 -2.16 -15.97
CA ARG A 51 -0.81 -3.54 -15.98
C ARG A 51 -2.20 -3.62 -15.31
N GLY A 52 -3.22 -3.19 -16.04
CA GLY A 52 -4.61 -3.15 -15.62
C GLY A 52 -5.49 -4.14 -16.38
N PHE A 53 -6.76 -3.81 -16.57
CA PHE A 53 -7.75 -4.70 -17.17
C PHE A 53 -7.50 -5.06 -18.65
N ASP A 54 -6.66 -4.30 -19.36
CA ASP A 54 -6.21 -4.62 -20.72
C ASP A 54 -4.82 -5.31 -20.75
N ASP A 55 -4.31 -5.84 -19.60
CA ASP A 55 -3.01 -6.54 -19.58
C ASP A 55 -3.01 -7.74 -20.53
N PRO A 56 -2.19 -7.74 -21.60
CA PRO A 56 -2.11 -8.88 -22.52
C PRO A 56 -1.51 -10.14 -21.90
N LYS A 57 -0.92 -10.03 -20.70
CA LYS A 57 -0.34 -11.13 -19.93
C LYS A 57 -1.29 -11.68 -18.86
N ALA A 58 -2.53 -11.20 -18.81
CA ALA A 58 -3.54 -11.74 -17.92
C ALA A 58 -3.72 -13.24 -18.14
N VAL A 59 -3.66 -14.01 -17.05
CA VAL A 59 -3.69 -15.49 -17.15
C VAL A 59 -5.07 -16.00 -17.53
N ARG A 60 -5.11 -17.23 -18.04
CA ARG A 60 -6.34 -17.97 -18.19
C ARG A 60 -6.51 -18.92 -17.02
N LEU A 61 -7.74 -19.03 -16.57
CA LEU A 61 -8.14 -20.00 -15.55
C LEU A 61 -8.01 -21.44 -16.10
N PRO A 62 -7.93 -22.46 -15.24
CA PRO A 62 -7.83 -23.86 -15.68
C PRO A 62 -8.97 -24.32 -16.60
N ASN A 63 -10.15 -23.73 -16.50
CA ASN A 63 -11.30 -23.99 -17.38
C ASN A 63 -11.22 -23.31 -18.76
N GLY A 64 -10.18 -22.48 -18.99
CA GLY A 64 -9.95 -21.73 -20.23
C GLY A 64 -10.53 -20.33 -20.26
N ASP A 65 -11.32 -19.91 -19.25
CA ASP A 65 -11.84 -18.55 -19.12
C ASP A 65 -10.70 -17.55 -18.82
N SER A 66 -10.98 -16.29 -19.01
CA SER A 66 -10.07 -15.23 -18.54
C SER A 66 -10.07 -15.16 -17.00
N VAL A 67 -8.93 -14.78 -16.38
CA VAL A 67 -8.85 -14.54 -14.94
C VAL A 67 -9.90 -13.51 -14.44
N PHE A 68 -10.36 -12.63 -15.31
CA PHE A 68 -11.43 -11.69 -15.01
C PHE A 68 -12.83 -12.33 -14.91
N GLU A 69 -13.00 -13.56 -15.36
CA GLU A 69 -14.27 -14.29 -15.37
C GLU A 69 -14.30 -15.29 -14.21
N GLN A 70 -14.45 -14.77 -12.99
CA GLN A 70 -14.41 -15.60 -11.80
C GLN A 70 -15.63 -16.52 -11.68
N PRO A 71 -15.46 -17.82 -11.38
CA PRO A 71 -16.56 -18.75 -11.22
C PRO A 71 -17.58 -18.30 -10.19
N ASP A 72 -18.86 -18.28 -10.56
CA ASP A 72 -19.98 -17.94 -9.69
C ASP A 72 -21.20 -18.83 -9.96
N PRO A 73 -21.33 -19.95 -9.26
CA PRO A 73 -22.51 -20.83 -9.42
C PRO A 73 -23.85 -20.14 -9.09
N SER A 74 -23.81 -19.04 -8.33
CA SER A 74 -25.00 -18.26 -7.96
C SER A 74 -25.45 -17.30 -9.07
N SER A 75 -24.58 -17.03 -10.05
CA SER A 75 -24.88 -16.15 -11.17
C SER A 75 -25.61 -16.91 -12.30
N PRO A 76 -26.61 -16.33 -12.96
CA PRO A 76 -27.24 -16.92 -14.15
C PRO A 76 -26.26 -17.25 -15.30
N THR A 77 -25.12 -16.58 -15.33
CA THR A 77 -24.06 -16.79 -16.34
C THR A 77 -22.97 -17.75 -15.88
N GLY A 78 -23.03 -18.27 -14.65
CA GLY A 78 -22.01 -19.12 -14.05
C GLY A 78 -20.73 -18.37 -13.65
N LYS A 79 -20.69 -17.02 -13.77
CA LYS A 79 -19.51 -16.20 -13.49
C LYS A 79 -19.86 -14.78 -13.09
N LEU A 80 -18.92 -14.14 -12.39
CA LEU A 80 -18.93 -12.71 -12.09
C LEU A 80 -17.64 -12.10 -12.61
N LEU A 81 -17.77 -11.00 -13.35
CA LEU A 81 -16.66 -10.19 -13.84
C LEU A 81 -16.44 -8.97 -12.93
N PRO A 82 -15.27 -8.32 -12.98
CA PRO A 82 -15.07 -7.05 -12.31
C PRO A 82 -16.16 -6.05 -12.70
N TYR A 83 -16.73 -5.35 -11.71
CA TYR A 83 -17.81 -4.38 -11.93
C TYR A 83 -17.56 -3.08 -11.19
N ARG A 84 -17.99 -1.97 -11.77
CA ARG A 84 -17.77 -0.64 -11.22
C ARG A 84 -18.59 -0.40 -9.96
N LEU A 85 -17.94 0.12 -8.93
CA LEU A 85 -18.57 0.66 -7.73
C LEU A 85 -18.95 2.13 -7.99
N ASP A 86 -19.97 2.36 -8.84
CA ASP A 86 -20.35 3.72 -9.33
C ASP A 86 -20.79 4.62 -8.17
N THR A 87 -19.91 5.51 -7.74
CA THR A 87 -20.13 6.41 -6.61
C THR A 87 -21.17 7.51 -6.90
N ARG A 88 -21.53 7.74 -8.17
CA ARG A 88 -22.55 8.75 -8.54
C ARG A 88 -23.96 8.29 -8.16
N THR A 89 -24.18 7.00 -8.09
CA THR A 89 -25.51 6.39 -7.87
C THR A 89 -25.55 5.43 -6.68
N THR A 90 -24.40 5.10 -6.12
CA THR A 90 -24.28 4.16 -5.01
C THR A 90 -23.32 4.65 -3.92
N ALA A 91 -23.41 4.05 -2.74
CA ALA A 91 -22.46 4.23 -1.64
C ALA A 91 -21.16 3.42 -1.88
N GLY A 92 -20.60 3.47 -3.10
CA GLY A 92 -19.49 2.64 -3.53
C GLY A 92 -18.22 2.78 -2.70
N GLN A 93 -17.97 3.96 -2.09
CA GLN A 93 -16.77 4.17 -1.25
C GLN A 93 -16.87 3.56 0.16
N VAL A 94 -18.08 3.19 0.63
CA VAL A 94 -18.30 2.59 1.97
C VAL A 94 -18.67 1.11 1.89
N ILE A 95 -18.19 0.40 0.88
CA ILE A 95 -18.36 -1.06 0.79
C ILE A 95 -17.76 -1.73 2.05
N PRO A 96 -18.33 -2.86 2.49
CA PRO A 96 -17.82 -3.58 3.65
C PRO A 96 -16.43 -4.17 3.38
N SER A 97 -15.63 -4.30 4.42
CA SER A 97 -14.40 -5.09 4.40
C SER A 97 -14.72 -6.58 4.19
N MET A 98 -13.84 -7.25 3.47
CA MET A 98 -13.88 -8.69 3.23
C MET A 98 -12.74 -9.40 3.94
N SER A 99 -12.85 -10.71 4.04
CA SER A 99 -11.80 -11.51 4.67
C SER A 99 -10.50 -11.44 3.88
N HIS A 100 -9.44 -11.06 4.56
CA HIS A 100 -8.08 -11.09 4.08
C HIS A 100 -7.21 -12.00 4.96
N ALA A 101 -7.86 -12.95 5.65
CA ALA A 101 -7.20 -13.94 6.47
C ALA A 101 -6.23 -14.82 5.65
N TRP A 102 -5.21 -15.34 6.31
CA TRP A 102 -4.17 -16.18 5.70
C TRP A 102 -4.75 -17.28 4.80
N ASP A 103 -5.69 -18.04 5.31
CA ASP A 103 -6.31 -19.16 4.58
C ASP A 103 -7.16 -18.69 3.40
N VAL A 104 -7.93 -17.61 3.55
CA VAL A 104 -8.79 -17.07 2.47
C VAL A 104 -7.96 -16.50 1.32
N GLN A 105 -6.87 -15.77 1.63
CA GLN A 105 -5.97 -15.25 0.61
C GLN A 105 -5.27 -16.37 -0.18
N HIS A 106 -4.83 -17.43 0.52
CA HIS A 106 -4.25 -18.61 -0.14
C HIS A 106 -5.29 -19.40 -0.95
N GLN A 107 -6.56 -19.46 -0.50
CA GLN A 107 -7.64 -20.05 -1.28
C GLN A 107 -7.92 -19.22 -2.54
N ALA A 108 -7.93 -17.89 -2.46
CA ALA A 108 -8.10 -17.01 -3.61
C ALA A 108 -6.99 -17.19 -4.65
N TRP A 109 -5.72 -17.27 -4.18
CA TRP A 109 -4.55 -17.55 -5.01
C TRP A 109 -4.59 -18.96 -5.65
N ASN A 110 -5.10 -19.96 -4.93
CA ASN A 110 -5.23 -21.36 -5.32
C ASN A 110 -4.00 -21.93 -6.06
N GLY A 111 -2.82 -21.84 -5.42
CA GLY A 111 -1.58 -22.34 -6.01
C GLY A 111 -1.14 -21.59 -7.29
N GLY A 112 -1.66 -20.40 -7.54
CA GLY A 112 -1.42 -19.61 -8.75
C GLY A 112 -2.46 -19.79 -9.86
N ALA A 113 -3.47 -20.64 -9.66
CA ALA A 113 -4.57 -20.82 -10.60
C ALA A 113 -5.49 -19.60 -10.69
N MET A 114 -5.59 -18.81 -9.61
CA MET A 114 -6.36 -17.56 -9.53
C MET A 114 -7.87 -17.71 -9.80
N ASP A 115 -8.41 -18.90 -9.69
CA ASP A 115 -9.78 -19.26 -10.09
C ASP A 115 -10.74 -19.37 -8.91
N ASN A 116 -10.30 -19.00 -7.71
CA ASN A 116 -11.08 -19.22 -6.50
C ASN A 116 -11.36 -17.92 -5.70
N TRP A 117 -11.20 -16.75 -6.31
CA TRP A 117 -11.45 -15.47 -5.65
C TRP A 117 -12.87 -15.36 -5.11
N LEU A 118 -13.83 -15.45 -6.00
CA LEU A 118 -15.23 -15.30 -5.62
C LEU A 118 -15.74 -16.47 -4.78
N PRO A 119 -15.46 -17.75 -5.10
CA PRO A 119 -15.84 -18.86 -4.22
C PRO A 119 -15.29 -18.74 -2.80
N ALA A 120 -14.01 -18.38 -2.62
CA ALA A 120 -13.40 -18.19 -1.30
C ALA A 120 -14.09 -17.08 -0.50
N HIS A 121 -14.38 -15.93 -1.14
CA HIS A 121 -15.06 -14.83 -0.47
C HIS A 121 -16.54 -15.07 -0.22
N ARG A 122 -17.24 -15.82 -1.08
CA ARG A 122 -18.60 -16.26 -0.76
C ARG A 122 -18.62 -17.20 0.44
N ALA A 123 -17.66 -18.10 0.52
CA ALA A 123 -17.56 -19.02 1.66
C ALA A 123 -17.22 -18.29 2.98
N SER A 124 -16.33 -17.32 2.93
CA SER A 124 -15.86 -16.58 4.11
C SER A 124 -16.78 -15.42 4.51
N ASP A 125 -17.25 -14.63 3.55
CA ASP A 125 -17.94 -13.35 3.76
C ASP A 125 -19.45 -13.45 3.49
N GLY A 126 -19.90 -14.57 2.93
CA GLY A 126 -21.28 -14.82 2.56
C GLY A 126 -21.70 -14.19 1.23
N ASP A 127 -22.90 -14.57 0.77
CA ASP A 127 -23.42 -14.19 -0.55
C ASP A 127 -23.64 -12.69 -0.75
N SER A 128 -23.85 -11.95 0.33
CA SER A 128 -24.11 -10.51 0.27
C SER A 128 -22.83 -9.67 0.18
N LYS A 129 -21.73 -10.12 0.79
CA LYS A 129 -20.46 -9.39 0.84
C LYS A 129 -19.43 -9.93 -0.14
N GLY A 130 -19.28 -11.26 -0.24
CA GLY A 130 -18.27 -11.88 -1.10
C GLY A 130 -18.16 -11.31 -2.50
N PRO A 131 -19.27 -10.98 -3.20
CA PRO A 131 -19.20 -10.37 -4.53
C PRO A 131 -18.47 -9.02 -4.62
N PHE A 132 -18.31 -8.27 -3.51
CA PHE A 132 -17.54 -7.03 -3.53
C PHE A 132 -16.05 -7.26 -3.86
N THR A 133 -15.55 -8.49 -3.72
CA THR A 133 -14.19 -8.85 -4.19
C THR A 133 -13.95 -8.38 -5.63
N MET A 134 -14.96 -8.44 -6.51
CA MET A 134 -14.87 -8.06 -7.91
C MET A 134 -15.14 -6.58 -8.18
N GLY A 135 -15.30 -5.76 -7.13
CA GLY A 135 -15.58 -4.33 -7.26
C GLY A 135 -14.34 -3.50 -7.61
N TYR A 136 -14.48 -2.52 -8.53
CA TYR A 136 -13.41 -1.59 -8.85
C TYR A 136 -13.90 -0.14 -8.98
N PHE A 137 -12.97 0.80 -8.84
CA PHE A 137 -13.19 2.23 -9.06
C PHE A 137 -12.63 2.70 -10.40
N THR A 138 -13.17 3.83 -10.85
CA THR A 138 -12.64 4.58 -12.00
C THR A 138 -12.15 5.95 -11.54
N ARG A 139 -11.54 6.72 -12.45
CA ARG A 139 -11.13 8.11 -12.21
C ARG A 139 -12.26 8.99 -11.68
N GLU A 140 -13.49 8.73 -12.09
CA GLU A 140 -14.65 9.52 -11.63
C GLU A 140 -15.00 9.22 -10.16
N ASP A 141 -14.70 8.01 -9.69
CA ASP A 141 -15.02 7.55 -8.35
C ASP A 141 -13.97 7.95 -7.30
N ILE A 142 -12.67 7.95 -7.69
CA ILE A 142 -11.54 8.29 -6.83
C ILE A 142 -10.57 9.25 -7.55
N PRO A 143 -11.02 10.47 -7.89
CA PRO A 143 -10.29 11.38 -8.76
C PRO A 143 -8.92 11.83 -8.20
N PHE A 144 -8.75 11.88 -6.87
CA PHE A 144 -7.48 12.28 -6.26
C PHE A 144 -6.40 11.22 -6.48
N GLN A 145 -6.69 9.95 -6.26
CA GLN A 145 -5.73 8.86 -6.43
C GLN A 145 -5.25 8.78 -7.89
N TYR A 146 -6.16 8.92 -8.84
CA TYR A 146 -5.81 8.98 -10.27
C TYR A 146 -4.97 10.21 -10.61
N ALA A 147 -5.31 11.39 -10.09
CA ALA A 147 -4.52 12.60 -10.30
C ALA A 147 -3.12 12.50 -9.68
N LEU A 148 -2.98 11.82 -8.54
CA LEU A 148 -1.69 11.57 -7.91
C LEU A 148 -0.83 10.63 -8.78
N ALA A 149 -1.42 9.58 -9.34
CA ALA A 149 -0.76 8.68 -10.30
C ALA A 149 -0.41 9.39 -11.62
N ASP A 150 -1.21 10.38 -12.07
CA ASP A 150 -0.90 11.22 -13.23
C ASP A 150 0.27 12.17 -12.95
N ALA A 151 0.51 12.51 -11.69
CA ALA A 151 1.53 13.46 -11.29
C ALA A 151 2.91 12.85 -11.03
N PHE A 152 2.95 11.64 -10.46
CA PHE A 152 4.16 11.04 -9.91
C PHE A 152 4.38 9.61 -10.40
N THR A 153 5.42 8.92 -9.90
CA THR A 153 5.68 7.53 -10.30
C THR A 153 4.72 6.59 -9.59
N LEU A 154 3.94 5.85 -10.37
CA LEU A 154 3.11 4.72 -9.92
C LEU A 154 3.86 3.40 -10.16
N CYS A 155 3.92 2.53 -9.15
CA CYS A 155 4.49 1.19 -9.25
C CYS A 155 3.38 0.17 -9.54
N ASP A 156 3.26 -0.29 -10.79
CA ASP A 156 2.16 -1.18 -11.22
C ASP A 156 2.45 -2.67 -11.00
N ASN A 157 3.56 -2.98 -10.35
CA ASN A 157 3.97 -4.33 -9.97
C ASN A 157 4.47 -4.36 -8.52
N TYR A 158 3.87 -3.53 -7.67
CA TYR A 158 4.11 -3.51 -6.23
C TYR A 158 3.11 -4.44 -5.55
N HIS A 159 3.63 -5.38 -4.78
CA HIS A 159 2.88 -6.43 -4.10
C HIS A 159 2.86 -6.18 -2.59
N CYS A 160 1.79 -6.57 -1.90
CA CYS A 160 1.92 -6.80 -0.47
C CYS A 160 2.87 -7.98 -0.22
N SER A 161 3.46 -8.03 0.97
CA SER A 161 4.56 -8.98 1.24
C SER A 161 4.07 -10.36 1.66
N VAL A 162 2.86 -10.45 2.16
CA VAL A 162 2.25 -11.66 2.71
C VAL A 162 0.88 -11.87 2.10
N MET A 163 0.55 -13.11 1.73
CA MET A 163 -0.84 -13.51 1.43
C MET A 163 -1.62 -13.65 2.74
N GLY A 164 -1.95 -12.50 3.35
CA GLY A 164 -2.55 -12.47 4.67
C GLY A 164 -2.90 -11.05 5.11
N PRO A 165 -3.33 -10.86 6.37
CA PRO A 165 -3.92 -9.63 6.85
C PRO A 165 -2.90 -8.53 7.15
N THR A 166 -3.41 -7.42 7.71
CA THR A 166 -2.72 -6.17 8.04
C THR A 166 -1.42 -6.37 8.84
N HIS A 167 -1.48 -7.06 9.99
CA HIS A 167 -0.30 -7.13 10.87
C HIS A 167 0.89 -7.87 10.24
N PRO A 168 0.74 -9.06 9.63
CA PRO A 168 1.82 -9.71 8.91
C PRO A 168 2.48 -8.82 7.86
N ASN A 169 1.68 -8.10 7.06
CA ASN A 169 2.19 -7.18 6.04
C ASN A 169 2.93 -5.99 6.66
N ARG A 170 2.43 -5.43 7.75
CA ARG A 170 3.10 -4.35 8.47
C ARG A 170 4.37 -4.81 9.18
N TYR A 171 4.44 -6.06 9.69
CA TYR A 171 5.72 -6.62 10.16
C TYR A 171 6.74 -6.70 9.04
N MET A 172 6.36 -7.16 7.84
CA MET A 172 7.27 -7.15 6.69
C MET A 172 7.77 -5.74 6.37
N TRP A 173 6.90 -4.73 6.43
CA TRP A 173 7.23 -3.32 6.20
C TRP A 173 8.19 -2.73 7.25
N MET A 174 8.10 -3.20 8.48
CA MET A 174 8.83 -2.64 9.63
C MET A 174 10.05 -3.44 10.06
N THR A 175 10.12 -4.71 9.65
CA THR A 175 11.12 -5.64 10.17
C THR A 175 11.69 -6.61 9.13
N GLY A 176 11.10 -6.66 7.94
CA GLY A 176 11.53 -7.55 6.85
C GLY A 176 11.20 -9.03 7.05
N THR A 177 10.44 -9.43 8.09
CA THR A 177 10.06 -10.81 8.37
C THR A 177 8.77 -10.90 9.16
N ILE A 178 8.14 -12.07 9.08
CA ILE A 178 7.06 -12.52 9.99
C ILE A 178 7.52 -13.70 10.87
N ASP A 179 8.82 -13.99 10.87
CA ASP A 179 9.44 -15.16 11.54
C ASP A 179 8.75 -16.48 11.13
N PRO A 180 8.76 -16.86 9.85
CA PRO A 180 7.99 -18.02 9.36
C PRO A 180 8.43 -19.35 9.97
N ASN A 181 9.64 -19.40 10.55
CA ASN A 181 10.20 -20.58 11.22
C ASN A 181 9.87 -20.62 12.73
N GLY A 182 9.25 -19.57 13.29
CA GLY A 182 8.90 -19.49 14.71
C GLY A 182 10.08 -19.48 15.66
N THR A 183 11.20 -18.86 15.27
CA THR A 183 12.45 -18.83 16.07
C THR A 183 12.46 -17.72 17.11
N ALA A 184 11.62 -16.71 16.91
CA ALA A 184 11.54 -15.52 17.77
C ALA A 184 10.09 -15.18 18.18
N GLY A 185 9.24 -16.19 18.28
CA GLY A 185 7.84 -16.03 18.72
C GLY A 185 6.80 -16.01 17.60
N GLY A 186 7.22 -16.10 16.33
CA GLY A 186 6.34 -16.22 15.17
C GLY A 186 5.83 -17.65 14.93
N PRO A 187 5.23 -17.90 13.76
CA PRO A 187 4.98 -16.95 12.70
C PRO A 187 3.83 -15.99 13.01
N ALA A 188 3.93 -14.75 12.51
CA ALA A 188 2.82 -13.81 12.57
C ALA A 188 1.93 -14.02 11.33
N LEU A 189 0.72 -14.58 11.51
CA LEU A 189 -0.18 -14.94 10.41
C LEU A 189 -1.54 -14.21 10.46
N ASP A 190 -1.84 -13.53 11.56
CA ASP A 190 -3.09 -12.81 11.76
C ASP A 190 -2.91 -11.53 12.60
N ASN A 191 -4.02 -10.85 12.92
CA ASN A 191 -4.03 -9.62 13.70
C ASN A 191 -4.23 -9.84 15.22
N ASN A 192 -4.30 -11.10 15.69
CA ASN A 192 -4.82 -11.45 17.02
C ASN A 192 -3.77 -11.78 18.08
N ALA A 193 -2.48 -11.74 17.75
CA ALA A 193 -1.43 -12.05 18.72
C ALA A 193 -1.56 -11.20 19.99
N ALA A 194 -1.29 -11.81 21.13
CA ALA A 194 -1.17 -11.07 22.40
C ALA A 194 0.04 -10.11 22.33
N ASN A 195 0.07 -9.12 23.22
CA ASN A 195 1.25 -8.28 23.39
C ASN A 195 2.44 -9.13 23.85
N ASP A 196 3.65 -8.65 23.59
CA ASP A 196 4.89 -9.27 24.07
C ASP A 196 5.14 -10.70 23.55
N VAL A 197 4.66 -10.99 22.33
CA VAL A 197 4.84 -12.32 21.73
C VAL A 197 6.08 -12.37 20.84
N TYR A 198 6.26 -11.38 19.99
CA TYR A 198 7.30 -11.37 18.95
C TYR A 198 8.60 -10.73 19.44
N GLY A 199 9.74 -11.32 19.11
CA GLY A 199 11.04 -10.90 19.64
C GLY A 199 12.16 -10.70 18.62
N TRP A 200 11.85 -10.68 17.31
CA TRP A 200 12.85 -10.33 16.30
C TRP A 200 13.07 -8.82 16.23
N THR A 201 14.27 -8.40 15.82
CA THR A 201 14.68 -6.98 15.76
C THR A 201 13.89 -6.23 14.69
N THR A 202 13.48 -5.00 14.98
CA THR A 202 12.85 -4.10 14.02
C THR A 202 13.87 -3.21 13.32
N TYR A 203 13.50 -2.65 12.16
CA TYR A 203 14.34 -1.70 11.46
C TYR A 203 14.51 -0.37 12.22
N ALA A 204 13.52 0.02 13.00
CA ALA A 204 13.61 1.18 13.90
C ALA A 204 14.71 1.02 14.95
N GLU A 205 14.85 -0.18 15.56
CA GLU A 205 15.96 -0.47 16.49
C GLU A 205 17.31 -0.39 15.78
N ARG A 206 17.42 -0.92 14.55
CA ARG A 206 18.67 -0.84 13.78
C ARG A 206 19.06 0.59 13.44
N LEU A 207 18.09 1.45 13.08
CA LEU A 207 18.33 2.87 12.86
C LEU A 207 18.76 3.57 14.15
N PHE A 208 18.11 3.24 15.27
CA PHE A 208 18.45 3.77 16.59
C PHE A 208 19.88 3.44 16.98
N ASP A 209 20.27 2.17 16.86
CA ASP A 209 21.63 1.67 17.18
C ASP A 209 22.69 2.31 16.27
N ALA A 210 22.34 2.60 15.02
CA ALA A 210 23.22 3.26 14.06
C ALA A 210 23.26 4.79 14.21
N GLY A 211 22.48 5.38 15.11
CA GLY A 211 22.43 6.83 15.31
C GLY A 211 21.76 7.59 14.15
N VAL A 212 20.97 6.90 13.30
CA VAL A 212 20.19 7.52 12.24
C VAL A 212 18.92 8.12 12.80
N SER A 213 18.64 9.39 12.48
CA SER A 213 17.44 10.06 12.96
C SER A 213 16.18 9.49 12.33
N PHE A 214 15.20 9.15 13.14
CA PHE A 214 13.89 8.70 12.68
C PHE A 214 12.78 9.10 13.67
N LYS A 215 11.53 9.07 13.21
CA LYS A 215 10.36 9.27 14.06
C LYS A 215 9.12 8.60 13.47
N TRP A 216 8.27 8.06 14.37
CA TRP A 216 6.90 7.69 14.06
C TRP A 216 5.99 8.85 14.42
N TYR A 217 5.38 9.45 13.40
CA TYR A 217 4.40 10.51 13.61
C TYR A 217 3.02 9.87 13.71
N HIS A 218 2.43 9.97 14.88
CA HIS A 218 1.06 9.53 15.14
C HIS A 218 0.43 10.42 16.19
N GLY A 219 -0.88 10.66 16.07
CA GLY A 219 -1.65 11.41 17.06
C GLY A 219 -1.98 10.57 18.30
N PRO A 220 -2.59 11.18 19.31
CA PRO A 220 -3.17 10.43 20.43
C PRO A 220 -4.39 9.62 19.98
N GLY A 221 -4.61 8.46 20.60
CA GLY A 221 -5.77 7.62 20.34
C GLY A 221 -5.48 6.44 19.40
N SER A 222 -6.53 5.93 18.78
CA SER A 222 -6.41 4.80 17.83
C SER A 222 -5.81 5.28 16.53
N VAL A 223 -4.67 4.70 16.17
CA VAL A 223 -3.96 4.96 14.93
C VAL A 223 -3.58 3.64 14.28
N THR A 224 -3.72 3.61 12.96
CA THR A 224 -3.45 2.41 12.18
C THR A 224 -1.94 2.14 12.12
N GLY A 225 -1.57 0.89 12.36
CA GLY A 225 -0.19 0.42 12.32
C GLY A 225 0.56 0.46 13.65
N LEU A 226 0.17 1.27 14.62
CA LEU A 226 0.85 1.33 15.92
C LEU A 226 0.71 0.03 16.72
N ALA A 227 -0.44 -0.64 16.60
CA ALA A 227 -0.72 -1.91 17.29
C ALA A 227 0.30 -3.01 16.99
N VAL A 228 0.95 -2.97 15.82
CA VAL A 228 1.99 -3.93 15.41
C VAL A 228 3.15 -3.93 16.40
N TYR A 229 3.62 -2.75 16.81
CA TYR A 229 4.73 -2.63 17.76
C TYR A 229 4.35 -3.04 19.18
N GLN A 230 3.07 -2.93 19.53
CA GLN A 230 2.58 -3.40 20.84
C GLN A 230 2.65 -4.92 20.99
N LYS A 231 2.90 -5.67 19.91
CA LYS A 231 3.12 -7.13 19.95
C LYS A 231 4.59 -7.51 20.11
N MET A 232 5.51 -6.56 19.93
CA MET A 232 6.95 -6.78 19.98
C MET A 232 7.47 -6.62 21.41
N LYS A 233 8.20 -7.63 21.90
CA LYS A 233 8.74 -7.68 23.29
C LYS A 233 9.55 -6.45 23.67
N GLN A 234 10.40 -5.99 22.76
CA GLN A 234 11.33 -4.89 23.00
C GLN A 234 10.63 -3.51 23.14
N PHE A 235 9.38 -3.40 22.71
CA PHE A 235 8.59 -2.18 22.90
C PHE A 235 7.71 -2.22 24.15
N GLN A 236 7.59 -3.40 24.78
CA GLN A 236 6.87 -3.53 26.04
C GLN A 236 7.73 -3.00 27.20
N GLY A 237 7.13 -2.23 28.07
CA GLY A 237 7.82 -1.72 29.24
C GLY A 237 8.94 -0.69 28.96
N LEU A 238 9.04 -0.15 27.75
CA LEU A 238 9.91 0.99 27.49
C LEU A 238 9.56 2.15 28.40
N SER A 239 10.56 2.73 29.06
CA SER A 239 10.36 3.95 29.83
C SER A 239 9.88 5.08 28.91
N PRO A 240 8.84 5.84 29.29
CA PRO A 240 8.43 7.03 28.54
C PRO A 240 9.55 8.05 28.31
N ASP A 241 10.55 8.08 29.18
CA ASP A 241 11.70 9.00 29.08
C ASP A 241 12.81 8.42 28.16
N SER A 242 12.70 7.18 27.71
CA SER A 242 13.73 6.60 26.83
C SER A 242 13.67 7.22 25.43
N PRO A 243 14.85 7.48 24.80
CA PRO A 243 14.88 8.04 23.45
C PRO A 243 14.14 7.18 22.42
N LEU A 244 14.20 5.85 22.52
CA LEU A 244 13.48 4.96 21.61
C LEU A 244 11.95 5.12 21.76
N TYR A 245 11.44 5.21 22.99
CA TYR A 245 10.02 5.48 23.23
C TYR A 245 9.59 6.83 22.62
N GLN A 246 10.39 7.88 22.82
CA GLN A 246 10.11 9.22 22.30
C GLN A 246 10.11 9.29 20.77
N GLN A 247 10.90 8.45 20.11
CA GLN A 247 10.95 8.36 18.65
C GLN A 247 9.86 7.46 18.06
N THR A 248 9.26 6.57 18.86
CA THR A 248 8.32 5.54 18.40
C THR A 248 6.93 5.68 19.04
N LEU A 249 6.77 5.24 20.28
CA LEU A 249 5.47 5.09 20.95
C LEU A 249 4.90 6.39 21.51
N ALA A 250 5.71 7.42 21.70
CA ALA A 250 5.24 8.72 22.20
C ALA A 250 4.34 9.40 21.15
N PRO A 251 3.09 9.74 21.48
CA PRO A 251 2.22 10.46 20.56
C PRO A 251 2.85 11.81 20.18
N SER A 252 2.84 12.13 18.92
CA SER A 252 3.26 13.44 18.43
C SER A 252 2.19 14.50 18.78
N PRO A 253 2.59 15.72 19.20
CA PRO A 253 1.68 16.84 19.27
C PRO A 253 0.95 17.06 17.93
N ILE A 254 -0.28 17.53 17.98
CA ILE A 254 -1.04 17.88 16.77
C ILE A 254 -0.25 18.96 15.99
N GLY A 255 -0.08 18.74 14.68
CA GLY A 255 0.68 19.65 13.82
C GLY A 255 2.21 19.50 13.91
N GLN A 256 2.72 18.51 14.63
CA GLN A 256 4.18 18.32 14.76
C GLN A 256 4.84 17.99 13.41
N PHE A 257 4.21 17.14 12.59
CA PHE A 257 4.74 16.82 11.28
C PHE A 257 4.81 18.04 10.37
N GLU A 258 3.74 18.82 10.33
CA GLU A 258 3.65 20.06 9.56
C GLU A 258 4.67 21.10 10.05
N TYR A 259 4.85 21.21 11.37
CA TYR A 259 5.86 22.08 11.95
C TYR A 259 7.28 21.67 11.56
N ASP A 260 7.57 20.36 11.60
CA ASP A 260 8.89 19.83 11.26
C ASP A 260 9.18 20.02 9.75
N CYS A 261 8.17 19.84 8.89
CA CYS A 261 8.27 20.16 7.46
C CYS A 261 8.56 21.64 7.23
N LEU A 262 7.79 22.53 7.83
CA LEU A 262 7.91 23.97 7.62
C LEU A 262 9.29 24.51 8.06
N ASN A 263 9.87 23.95 9.12
CA ASN A 263 11.08 24.44 9.77
C ASN A 263 12.34 23.61 9.44
N ASP A 264 12.29 22.73 8.41
CA ASP A 264 13.40 21.86 8.02
C ASP A 264 13.95 21.02 9.19
N ARG A 265 13.03 20.34 9.91
CA ARG A 265 13.33 19.52 11.09
C ARG A 265 12.94 18.06 10.93
N LEU A 266 12.52 17.65 9.73
CA LEU A 266 12.22 16.25 9.48
C LEU A 266 13.46 15.39 9.77
N PRO A 267 13.30 14.22 10.42
CA PRO A 267 14.39 13.25 10.52
C PRO A 267 14.68 12.62 9.15
N THR A 268 15.75 11.84 9.08
CA THR A 268 16.08 11.07 7.87
C THR A 268 14.95 10.12 7.48
N VAL A 269 14.32 9.47 8.47
CA VAL A 269 13.20 8.53 8.21
C VAL A 269 11.98 8.91 9.06
N SER A 270 10.86 9.14 8.40
CA SER A 270 9.57 9.43 9.03
C SER A 270 8.54 8.37 8.67
N TRP A 271 7.98 7.66 9.64
CA TRP A 271 6.79 6.83 9.45
C TRP A 271 5.56 7.60 9.90
N LEU A 272 4.60 7.77 9.00
CA LEU A 272 3.31 8.35 9.32
C LEU A 272 2.30 7.25 9.63
N MET A 273 1.63 7.36 10.76
CA MET A 273 0.56 6.46 11.18
C MET A 273 -0.77 7.21 11.05
N PRO A 274 -1.61 6.92 10.06
CA PRO A 274 -2.84 7.67 9.86
C PRO A 274 -3.81 7.44 11.01
N PRO A 275 -4.67 8.44 11.32
CA PRO A 275 -5.85 8.18 12.13
C PRO A 275 -6.72 7.12 11.46
N ALA A 276 -7.35 6.24 12.25
CA ALA A 276 -8.19 5.17 11.71
C ALA A 276 -9.34 5.68 10.81
N ALA A 277 -9.78 6.93 10.97
CA ALA A 277 -10.79 7.52 10.09
C ALA A 277 -10.29 7.83 8.66
N ASN A 278 -8.97 7.88 8.46
CA ASN A 278 -8.31 8.32 7.23
C ASN A 278 -7.40 7.25 6.59
N ASP A 279 -7.46 6.01 7.07
CA ASP A 279 -6.57 4.92 6.64
C ASP A 279 -7.04 4.17 5.38
N GLU A 280 -8.22 4.48 4.87
CA GLU A 280 -8.87 3.87 3.69
C GLU A 280 -9.36 2.42 3.87
N HIS A 281 -9.24 1.81 5.06
CA HIS A 281 -9.82 0.49 5.31
C HIS A 281 -11.31 0.48 4.93
N PRO A 282 -11.83 -0.48 4.16
CA PRO A 282 -13.28 -0.61 3.98
C PRO A 282 -13.99 -0.82 5.34
N ALA A 283 -15.06 -0.10 5.75
CA ALA A 283 -15.86 0.88 4.99
C ALA A 283 -15.47 2.36 5.20
N ARG A 284 -14.20 2.67 5.45
CA ARG A 284 -13.72 4.06 5.39
C ARG A 284 -13.46 4.44 3.94
N THR A 285 -13.72 5.72 3.61
CA THR A 285 -13.74 6.11 2.21
C THR A 285 -12.34 6.41 1.65
N PRO A 286 -12.05 6.06 0.39
CA PRO A 286 -10.88 6.56 -0.34
C PRO A 286 -10.75 8.08 -0.29
N ALA A 287 -11.87 8.82 -0.24
CA ALA A 287 -11.87 10.28 -0.13
C ALA A 287 -11.34 10.78 1.22
N ALA A 288 -11.54 10.04 2.32
CA ALA A 288 -10.97 10.38 3.62
C ALA A 288 -9.44 10.19 3.65
N GLY A 289 -8.95 9.11 3.04
CA GLY A 289 -7.51 8.90 2.87
C GLY A 289 -6.89 9.94 1.95
N ALA A 290 -7.56 10.27 0.84
CA ALA A 290 -7.12 11.33 -0.07
C ALA A 290 -6.93 12.68 0.65
N GLN A 291 -7.82 13.02 1.58
CA GLN A 291 -7.71 14.25 2.38
C GLN A 291 -6.43 14.23 3.24
N PHE A 292 -6.15 13.10 3.90
CA PHE A 292 -4.94 12.93 4.71
C PHE A 292 -3.67 12.94 3.85
N VAL A 293 -3.63 12.17 2.78
CA VAL A 293 -2.47 12.14 1.85
C VAL A 293 -2.21 13.53 1.25
N SER A 294 -3.26 14.26 0.88
CA SER A 294 -3.13 15.62 0.36
C SER A 294 -2.52 16.56 1.41
N SER A 295 -2.91 16.45 2.68
CA SER A 295 -2.35 17.27 3.76
C SER A 295 -0.86 16.97 4.00
N VAL A 296 -0.45 15.70 3.94
CA VAL A 296 0.95 15.28 4.05
C VAL A 296 1.79 15.88 2.92
N ILE A 297 1.33 15.77 1.67
CA ILE A 297 2.04 16.33 0.52
C ILE A 297 2.13 17.86 0.62
N ASP A 298 1.05 18.53 1.06
CA ASP A 298 1.03 19.97 1.22
C ASP A 298 1.96 20.43 2.34
N ALA A 299 2.07 19.68 3.44
CA ALA A 299 3.01 19.93 4.50
C ALA A 299 4.48 19.87 4.02
N ILE A 300 4.86 18.79 3.35
CA ILE A 300 6.22 18.62 2.79
C ILE A 300 6.53 19.77 1.80
N ALA A 301 5.57 20.12 0.97
CA ALA A 301 5.74 21.18 -0.04
C ALA A 301 5.62 22.61 0.52
N SER A 302 5.26 22.77 1.82
CA SER A 302 5.17 24.09 2.45
C SER A 302 6.52 24.80 2.55
N ASN A 303 7.60 24.01 2.62
CA ASN A 303 8.98 24.50 2.54
C ASN A 303 9.64 23.93 1.27
N PRO A 304 9.96 24.78 0.25
CA PRO A 304 10.60 24.33 -0.99
C PRO A 304 11.95 23.65 -0.80
N ASP A 305 12.72 24.00 0.22
CA ASP A 305 14.02 23.40 0.50
C ASP A 305 13.84 21.96 1.05
N VAL A 306 12.83 21.76 1.90
CA VAL A 306 12.44 20.41 2.37
C VAL A 306 11.90 19.57 1.22
N TRP A 307 11.01 20.13 0.39
CA TRP A 307 10.48 19.46 -0.79
C TRP A 307 11.61 18.97 -1.72
N ALA A 308 12.61 19.82 -1.95
CA ALA A 308 13.72 19.55 -2.87
C ALA A 308 14.56 18.32 -2.51
N LYS A 309 14.51 17.85 -1.27
CA LYS A 309 15.32 16.75 -0.72
C LYS A 309 14.52 15.64 -0.07
N THR A 310 13.20 15.64 -0.27
CA THR A 310 12.28 14.67 0.34
C THR A 310 11.70 13.67 -0.66
N VAL A 311 11.60 12.43 -0.24
CA VAL A 311 10.85 11.37 -0.92
C VAL A 311 9.68 10.97 -0.01
N PHE A 312 8.47 11.03 -0.53
CA PHE A 312 7.29 10.51 0.14
C PHE A 312 6.80 9.25 -0.59
N ILE A 313 6.68 8.13 0.13
CA ILE A 313 6.21 6.84 -0.39
C ILE A 313 4.85 6.54 0.23
N LEU A 314 3.83 6.54 -0.63
CA LEU A 314 2.48 6.08 -0.30
C LEU A 314 2.33 4.64 -0.77
N SER A 315 1.94 3.74 0.13
CA SER A 315 1.63 2.34 -0.17
C SER A 315 0.39 1.89 0.59
N TYR A 316 -0.07 0.66 0.31
CA TYR A 316 -1.17 0.00 1.02
C TYR A 316 -0.65 -1.32 1.56
N ASP A 317 -1.13 -1.73 2.73
CA ASP A 317 -0.59 -2.90 3.44
C ASP A 317 -0.99 -4.24 2.80
N GLU A 318 -2.25 -4.39 2.40
CA GLU A 318 -2.76 -5.58 1.72
C GLU A 318 -4.04 -5.24 0.93
N ASN A 319 -4.64 -6.24 0.28
CA ASN A 319 -5.71 -6.04 -0.70
C ASN A 319 -7.14 -6.15 -0.15
N ASP A 320 -7.38 -6.36 1.14
CA ASP A 320 -8.69 -6.60 1.80
C ASP A 320 -9.40 -7.88 1.31
N GLY A 321 -9.08 -8.53 0.38
CA GLY A 321 -9.87 -9.50 -0.37
C GLY A 321 -10.35 -8.93 -1.71
N MET A 322 -9.94 -7.70 -2.06
CA MET A 322 -10.21 -7.13 -3.37
C MET A 322 -9.36 -7.82 -4.43
N PHE A 323 -10.01 -8.18 -5.54
CA PHE A 323 -9.42 -8.88 -6.67
C PHE A 323 -8.22 -8.11 -7.27
N ASP A 324 -7.20 -8.87 -7.63
CA ASP A 324 -6.11 -8.45 -8.52
C ASP A 324 -5.82 -9.56 -9.51
N HIS A 325 -5.68 -9.23 -10.81
CA HIS A 325 -5.53 -10.23 -11.86
C HIS A 325 -4.11 -10.80 -11.99
N VAL A 326 -3.12 -10.14 -11.40
CA VAL A 326 -1.72 -10.55 -11.54
C VAL A 326 -1.38 -11.65 -10.56
N VAL A 327 -0.92 -12.78 -11.07
CA VAL A 327 -0.41 -13.86 -10.21
C VAL A 327 0.80 -13.35 -9.44
N PRO A 328 0.76 -13.33 -8.09
CA PRO A 328 1.89 -12.87 -7.31
C PRO A 328 3.10 -13.80 -7.47
N PRO A 329 4.31 -13.25 -7.56
CA PRO A 329 5.52 -14.06 -7.56
C PRO A 329 5.66 -14.83 -6.25
N THR A 330 5.76 -16.14 -6.31
CA THR A 330 5.93 -17.00 -5.13
C THR A 330 7.25 -17.76 -5.19
N PRO A 331 7.86 -18.09 -4.05
CA PRO A 331 9.07 -18.88 -3.99
C PRO A 331 8.79 -20.34 -4.33
N LYS A 332 9.81 -21.06 -4.79
CA LYS A 332 9.73 -22.52 -4.93
C LYS A 332 9.64 -23.17 -3.55
N ALA A 333 8.91 -24.28 -3.45
CA ALA A 333 8.81 -25.05 -2.21
C ALA A 333 10.20 -25.34 -1.62
N GLY A 334 10.33 -25.19 -0.31
CA GLY A 334 11.59 -25.36 0.42
C GLY A 334 12.55 -24.17 0.38
N THR A 335 12.12 -23.02 -0.19
CA THR A 335 12.91 -21.77 -0.08
C THR A 335 12.96 -21.32 1.38
N ALA A 336 14.17 -21.15 1.92
CA ALA A 336 14.38 -20.76 3.30
C ALA A 336 13.71 -19.41 3.62
N ASP A 337 13.09 -19.31 4.78
CA ASP A 337 12.41 -18.12 5.34
C ASP A 337 11.21 -17.61 4.54
N GLU A 338 10.69 -18.44 3.60
CA GLU A 338 9.57 -18.06 2.72
C GLU A 338 8.40 -19.05 2.77
N PHE A 339 8.45 -20.05 3.66
CA PHE A 339 7.36 -21.00 3.86
C PHE A 339 7.03 -21.12 5.35
N VAL A 340 5.73 -21.13 5.68
CA VAL A 340 5.24 -21.31 7.03
C VAL A 340 4.89 -22.77 7.24
N THR A 341 5.67 -23.45 8.08
CA THR A 341 5.51 -24.89 8.39
C THR A 341 5.03 -25.14 9.82
N ARG A 342 4.69 -24.07 10.53
CA ARG A 342 4.25 -24.13 11.95
C ARG A 342 2.93 -23.43 12.15
N THR A 343 2.22 -23.84 13.16
CA THR A 343 1.08 -23.09 13.70
C THR A 343 1.58 -21.81 14.37
N SER A 344 0.88 -20.70 14.12
CA SER A 344 1.17 -19.42 14.78
C SER A 344 0.86 -19.46 16.29
N PRO A 345 1.37 -18.51 17.08
CA PRO A 345 1.00 -18.37 18.49
C PRO A 345 -0.50 -18.19 18.72
N THR A 346 -1.25 -17.76 17.72
CA THR A 346 -2.71 -17.56 17.73
C THR A 346 -3.50 -18.78 17.29
N GLY A 347 -2.82 -19.86 16.88
CA GLY A 347 -3.46 -21.10 16.44
C GLY A 347 -3.74 -21.19 14.94
N VAL A 348 -3.32 -20.19 14.13
CA VAL A 348 -3.44 -20.28 12.68
C VAL A 348 -2.38 -21.24 12.13
N ASP A 349 -2.84 -22.28 11.41
CA ASP A 349 -1.96 -23.23 10.76
C ASP A 349 -1.37 -22.61 9.47
N GLY A 350 -0.05 -22.62 9.36
CA GLY A 350 0.64 -22.14 8.16
C GLY A 350 0.49 -23.05 6.93
N GLY A 351 0.10 -24.29 7.12
CA GLY A 351 -0.23 -25.28 6.07
C GLY A 351 0.91 -25.62 5.12
N GLY A 352 2.16 -25.31 5.44
CA GLY A 352 3.29 -25.49 4.52
C GLY A 352 3.25 -24.56 3.32
N LEU A 353 2.49 -23.46 3.41
CA LEU A 353 2.24 -22.51 2.32
C LEU A 353 3.32 -21.41 2.25
N PRO A 354 3.52 -20.78 1.08
CA PRO A 354 4.46 -19.66 0.94
C PRO A 354 3.97 -18.44 1.72
N VAL A 355 4.89 -17.65 2.28
CA VAL A 355 4.58 -16.37 2.91
C VAL A 355 3.97 -15.38 1.90
N GLY A 356 4.52 -15.33 0.71
CA GLY A 356 4.12 -14.41 -0.35
C GLY A 356 5.04 -14.57 -1.57
N LEU A 357 5.16 -13.53 -2.45
CA LEU A 357 4.48 -12.24 -2.31
C LEU A 357 2.96 -12.40 -2.33
N GLY A 358 2.25 -11.43 -1.74
CA GLY A 358 0.80 -11.36 -1.87
C GLY A 358 0.37 -10.61 -3.14
N PHE A 359 -0.91 -10.26 -3.21
CA PHE A 359 -1.48 -9.57 -4.37
C PHE A 359 -0.96 -8.14 -4.51
N ARG A 360 -1.11 -7.55 -5.68
CA ARG A 360 -0.67 -6.17 -5.89
C ARG A 360 -1.53 -5.19 -5.10
N VAL A 361 -0.84 -4.19 -4.57
CA VAL A 361 -1.45 -3.04 -3.89
C VAL A 361 -0.95 -1.74 -4.52
N PRO A 362 -1.68 -0.62 -4.42
CA PRO A 362 -1.19 0.66 -4.93
C PRO A 362 0.09 1.10 -4.23
N ALA A 363 1.05 1.63 -5.01
CA ALA A 363 2.21 2.30 -4.46
C ALA A 363 2.61 3.47 -5.37
N ILE A 364 2.71 4.68 -4.78
CA ILE A 364 3.05 5.91 -5.49
C ILE A 364 4.23 6.59 -4.78
N ILE A 365 5.25 6.97 -5.54
CA ILE A 365 6.42 7.67 -5.00
C ILE A 365 6.35 9.13 -5.43
N VAL A 366 6.26 10.02 -4.44
CA VAL A 366 6.10 11.46 -4.59
C VAL A 366 7.40 12.16 -4.22
N SER A 367 8.03 12.78 -5.19
CA SER A 367 9.24 13.58 -4.99
C SER A 367 9.51 14.46 -6.21
N PRO A 368 10.46 15.41 -6.15
CA PRO A 368 10.89 16.15 -7.35
C PRO A 368 11.40 15.25 -8.48
N TRP A 369 11.96 14.09 -8.16
CA TRP A 369 12.58 13.15 -9.13
C TRP A 369 11.63 12.06 -9.64
N THR A 370 10.37 12.09 -9.23
CA THR A 370 9.34 11.14 -9.66
C THR A 370 8.16 11.81 -10.35
N ALA A 371 8.20 13.14 -10.49
CA ALA A 371 7.16 13.91 -11.18
C ALA A 371 7.14 13.58 -12.68
N GLY A 372 5.93 13.43 -13.27
CA GLY A 372 5.73 13.22 -14.71
C GLY A 372 4.83 12.05 -15.09
N GLY A 373 4.14 11.43 -14.12
CA GLY A 373 3.17 10.35 -14.39
C GLY A 373 3.83 9.06 -14.90
N TRP A 374 5.00 8.74 -14.38
CA TRP A 374 5.78 7.56 -14.75
C TRP A 374 5.15 6.28 -14.22
N VAL A 375 5.41 5.17 -14.90
CA VAL A 375 5.10 3.82 -14.44
C VAL A 375 6.39 3.04 -14.24
N SER A 376 6.57 2.43 -13.05
CA SER A 376 7.60 1.45 -12.77
C SER A 376 6.97 0.07 -12.67
N SER A 377 7.42 -0.87 -13.53
CA SER A 377 6.90 -2.24 -13.57
C SER A 377 7.88 -3.27 -12.98
N GLU A 378 8.90 -2.82 -12.26
CA GLU A 378 9.76 -3.72 -11.48
C GLU A 378 8.96 -4.34 -10.33
N VAL A 379 9.27 -5.58 -9.99
CA VAL A 379 8.63 -6.26 -8.85
C VAL A 379 9.11 -5.63 -7.56
N PHE A 380 8.20 -5.09 -6.79
CA PHE A 380 8.44 -4.56 -5.45
C PHE A 380 7.52 -5.19 -4.43
N ASP A 381 7.90 -5.10 -3.16
CA ASP A 381 7.04 -5.40 -2.01
C ASP A 381 7.36 -4.45 -0.83
N HIS A 382 6.76 -4.68 0.34
CA HIS A 382 7.01 -3.82 1.50
C HIS A 382 8.48 -3.82 1.94
N THR A 383 9.21 -4.93 1.74
CA THR A 383 10.66 -4.99 2.04
C THR A 383 11.48 -4.13 1.09
N SER A 384 10.95 -3.79 -0.09
CA SER A 384 11.60 -2.85 -1.02
C SER A 384 11.73 -1.45 -0.42
N GLN A 385 10.79 -1.03 0.43
CA GLN A 385 10.90 0.25 1.15
C GLN A 385 12.04 0.22 2.16
N ILE A 386 12.19 -0.86 2.93
CA ILE A 386 13.35 -1.03 3.83
C ILE A 386 14.65 -1.02 3.02
N ARG A 387 14.69 -1.73 1.89
CA ARG A 387 15.88 -1.75 1.03
C ARG A 387 16.20 -0.39 0.42
N PHE A 388 15.20 0.43 0.15
CA PHE A 388 15.40 1.84 -0.22
C PHE A 388 16.03 2.63 0.93
N LEU A 389 15.53 2.43 2.16
CA LEU A 389 16.15 3.04 3.34
C LEU A 389 17.58 2.56 3.56
N GLU A 390 17.92 1.30 3.26
CA GLU A 390 19.30 0.79 3.28
C GLU A 390 20.21 1.61 2.34
N GLN A 391 19.71 2.00 1.15
CA GLN A 391 20.48 2.83 0.21
C GLN A 391 20.73 4.24 0.73
N ILE A 392 19.77 4.80 1.47
CA ILE A 392 19.86 6.16 2.00
C ILE A 392 20.68 6.21 3.30
N THR A 393 20.48 5.25 4.19
CA THR A 393 21.03 5.27 5.56
C THR A 393 22.32 4.47 5.73
N GLY A 394 22.56 3.51 4.83
CA GLY A 394 23.63 2.51 4.98
C GLY A 394 23.33 1.42 6.03
N VAL A 395 22.17 1.46 6.69
CA VAL A 395 21.77 0.50 7.72
C VAL A 395 21.08 -0.69 7.10
N ARG A 396 21.66 -1.88 7.26
CA ARG A 396 21.13 -3.11 6.65
C ARG A 396 20.07 -3.79 7.53
N GLU A 397 18.96 -4.25 6.91
CA GLU A 397 17.99 -5.15 7.54
C GLU A 397 18.34 -6.62 7.25
N SER A 398 18.82 -7.33 8.25
CA SER A 398 19.25 -8.72 8.09
C SER A 398 18.10 -9.74 8.05
N ASN A 399 16.88 -9.34 8.45
CA ASN A 399 15.74 -10.26 8.47
C ASN A 399 15.15 -10.51 7.06
N ILE A 400 15.41 -9.62 6.09
CA ILE A 400 14.93 -9.81 4.72
C ILE A 400 15.59 -11.04 4.10
N SER A 401 14.80 -12.01 3.70
CA SER A 401 15.27 -13.27 3.13
C SER A 401 16.12 -13.08 1.87
N ALA A 402 16.99 -14.04 1.60
CA ALA A 402 17.80 -14.02 0.38
C ALA A 402 16.96 -14.12 -0.88
N TRP A 403 15.79 -14.77 -0.83
CA TRP A 403 14.87 -14.86 -1.95
C TRP A 403 14.26 -13.49 -2.27
N ARG A 404 13.73 -12.77 -1.26
CA ARG A 404 13.15 -11.42 -1.45
C ARG A 404 14.18 -10.45 -2.00
N ARG A 405 15.38 -10.43 -1.45
CA ARG A 405 16.46 -9.58 -1.95
C ARG A 405 16.81 -9.80 -3.42
N ARG A 406 16.59 -11.00 -3.95
CA ARG A 406 16.79 -11.30 -5.38
C ARG A 406 15.54 -11.07 -6.22
N LYS A 407 14.36 -11.24 -5.63
CA LYS A 407 13.09 -11.19 -6.37
C LYS A 407 12.53 -9.79 -6.49
N THR A 408 12.72 -8.96 -5.49
CA THR A 408 12.18 -7.60 -5.44
C THR A 408 13.29 -6.56 -5.65
N GLY A 409 12.96 -5.44 -6.27
CA GLY A 409 13.81 -4.25 -6.35
C GLY A 409 13.91 -3.51 -5.02
N ASP A 410 14.71 -2.44 -5.01
CA ASP A 410 14.91 -1.56 -3.85
C ASP A 410 14.32 -0.15 -4.07
N LEU A 411 13.39 -0.01 -4.98
CA LEU A 411 12.73 1.23 -5.41
C LEU A 411 13.63 2.24 -6.14
N THR A 412 14.94 2.07 -6.19
CA THR A 412 15.84 3.06 -6.81
C THR A 412 15.56 3.25 -8.30
N SER A 413 15.08 2.20 -9.00
CA SER A 413 14.67 2.26 -10.40
C SER A 413 13.43 3.11 -10.65
N ALA A 414 12.66 3.46 -9.63
CA ALA A 414 11.44 4.27 -9.76
C ALA A 414 11.71 5.78 -9.86
N PHE A 415 12.97 6.19 -9.87
CA PHE A 415 13.40 7.60 -9.87
C PHE A 415 14.02 8.03 -11.21
N ARG A 416 13.80 9.28 -11.58
CA ARG A 416 14.37 9.94 -12.75
C ARG A 416 15.25 11.12 -12.34
N PHE A 417 16.44 10.83 -11.83
CA PHE A 417 17.38 11.86 -11.37
C PHE A 417 17.93 12.75 -12.51
N SER A 418 17.84 12.28 -13.77
CA SER A 418 18.32 13.03 -14.95
C SER A 418 17.31 13.99 -15.55
N ASP A 419 16.00 13.77 -15.32
CA ASP A 419 14.90 14.46 -15.99
C ASP A 419 13.80 14.85 -14.99
N ALA A 420 14.05 15.88 -14.19
CA ALA A 420 12.98 16.44 -13.39
C ALA A 420 11.99 17.20 -14.30
N THR A 421 10.83 16.63 -14.58
CA THR A 421 9.77 17.31 -15.32
C THR A 421 9.17 18.45 -14.50
N LYS A 422 8.98 19.60 -15.15
CA LYS A 422 8.42 20.82 -14.54
C LYS A 422 6.89 20.78 -14.40
N LYS A 423 6.22 19.75 -14.87
CA LYS A 423 4.77 19.75 -15.06
C LYS A 423 4.12 18.67 -14.21
N ALA A 424 3.78 19.03 -12.99
CA ALA A 424 2.85 18.23 -12.21
C ALA A 424 1.41 18.65 -12.55
N PRO A 425 0.50 17.70 -12.84
CA PRO A 425 -0.91 18.00 -13.03
C PRO A 425 -1.54 18.50 -11.73
N ALA A 426 -2.70 19.10 -11.85
CA ALA A 426 -3.47 19.59 -10.71
C ALA A 426 -4.07 18.43 -9.91
N LEU A 427 -3.93 18.44 -8.61
CA LEU A 427 -4.67 17.54 -7.72
C LEU A 427 -6.07 18.13 -7.43
N PRO A 428 -7.14 17.31 -7.41
CA PRO A 428 -8.49 17.75 -7.07
C PRO A 428 -8.60 18.27 -5.63
N ASP A 429 -9.63 19.07 -5.37
CA ASP A 429 -10.01 19.48 -4.02
C ASP A 429 -10.51 18.25 -3.23
N THR A 430 -9.77 17.89 -2.19
CA THR A 430 -10.08 16.73 -1.35
C THR A 430 -11.20 17.01 -0.35
N ASN A 431 -11.43 18.25 0.07
CA ASN A 431 -12.50 18.60 1.02
C ASN A 431 -13.89 18.43 0.36
N ALA A 432 -14.06 18.91 -0.86
CA ALA A 432 -15.29 18.73 -1.60
C ALA A 432 -15.57 17.26 -1.89
N ALA A 433 -14.53 16.49 -2.28
CA ALA A 433 -14.64 15.06 -2.53
C ALA A 433 -14.98 14.28 -1.26
N PHE A 434 -14.38 14.62 -0.12
CA PHE A 434 -14.69 14.02 1.19
C PHE A 434 -16.14 14.25 1.59
N ASN A 435 -16.63 15.51 1.54
CA ASN A 435 -18.00 15.82 1.88
C ASN A 435 -19.01 15.11 0.98
N LEU A 436 -18.69 15.01 -0.32
CA LEU A 436 -19.52 14.27 -1.28
C LEU A 436 -19.55 12.77 -0.94
N ALA A 437 -18.42 12.16 -0.62
CA ALA A 437 -18.35 10.74 -0.25
C ALA A 437 -19.13 10.44 1.05
N GLN A 438 -19.10 11.34 2.04
CA GLN A 438 -19.91 11.23 3.27
C GLN A 438 -21.41 11.28 2.94
N TYR A 439 -21.84 12.21 2.07
CA TYR A 439 -23.22 12.30 1.63
C TYR A 439 -23.65 11.03 0.89
N GLN A 440 -22.88 10.58 -0.08
CA GLN A 440 -23.17 9.37 -0.86
C GLN A 440 -23.24 8.13 0.04
N GLY A 441 -22.29 7.96 0.96
CA GLY A 441 -22.27 6.87 1.92
C GLY A 441 -23.50 6.82 2.84
N SER A 442 -24.08 7.98 3.18
CA SER A 442 -25.25 8.08 4.04
C SER A 442 -26.59 8.01 3.32
N GLN A 443 -26.65 8.37 2.03
CA GLN A 443 -27.89 8.55 1.29
C GLN A 443 -28.13 7.50 0.20
N PHE A 444 -27.07 6.89 -0.33
CA PHE A 444 -27.20 5.96 -1.45
C PHE A 444 -27.16 4.49 -0.99
N PRO A 445 -27.80 3.58 -1.75
CA PRO A 445 -27.66 2.15 -1.49
C PRO A 445 -26.26 1.67 -1.82
N LEU A 446 -25.83 0.57 -1.19
CA LEU A 446 -24.63 -0.14 -1.62
C LEU A 446 -24.76 -0.60 -3.08
N PRO A 447 -23.64 -0.63 -3.83
CA PRO A 447 -23.65 -1.18 -5.19
C PRO A 447 -24.03 -2.66 -5.18
N LYS A 448 -24.63 -3.12 -6.27
CA LYS A 448 -25.01 -4.53 -6.46
C LYS A 448 -24.23 -5.13 -7.61
N PRO A 449 -23.76 -6.38 -7.49
CA PRO A 449 -23.16 -7.09 -8.61
C PRO A 449 -24.14 -7.21 -9.78
N PRO A 450 -23.67 -7.06 -11.03
CA PRO A 450 -24.53 -7.20 -12.20
C PRO A 450 -24.95 -8.66 -12.40
N THR A 451 -26.23 -8.88 -12.73
CA THR A 451 -26.80 -10.20 -13.02
C THR A 451 -26.83 -10.53 -14.51
N ALA A 452 -26.63 -9.54 -15.37
CA ALA A 452 -26.62 -9.67 -16.83
C ALA A 452 -25.77 -8.57 -17.48
N GLY A 453 -25.42 -8.77 -18.77
CA GLY A 453 -24.72 -7.76 -19.57
C GLY A 453 -23.29 -7.48 -19.13
N GLN A 454 -22.68 -8.39 -18.36
CA GLN A 454 -21.32 -8.24 -17.87
C GLN A 454 -20.31 -8.18 -19.01
N ARG A 455 -19.29 -7.36 -18.88
CA ARG A 455 -18.18 -7.22 -19.81
C ARG A 455 -16.89 -7.04 -19.02
N VAL A 456 -15.79 -7.57 -19.54
CA VAL A 456 -14.45 -7.23 -18.99
C VAL A 456 -14.28 -5.72 -19.10
N PRO A 457 -13.96 -5.04 -17.99
CA PRO A 457 -13.74 -3.60 -18.02
C PRO A 457 -12.54 -3.26 -18.92
N ARG A 458 -12.49 -2.01 -19.39
CA ARG A 458 -11.41 -1.50 -20.23
C ARG A 458 -10.64 -0.42 -19.51
N GLN A 459 -9.37 -0.31 -19.86
CA GLN A 459 -8.55 0.81 -19.42
C GLN A 459 -8.94 2.08 -20.18
N GLU A 460 -8.69 3.24 -19.57
CA GLU A 460 -8.79 4.53 -20.22
C GLU A 460 -7.88 4.58 -21.46
N PRO A 461 -8.28 5.31 -22.52
CA PRO A 461 -7.39 5.52 -23.66
C PRO A 461 -6.15 6.32 -23.25
N GLY A 462 -5.01 5.99 -23.84
CA GLY A 462 -3.75 6.69 -23.60
C GLY A 462 -2.60 5.78 -23.25
N THR A 463 -1.42 6.38 -23.11
CA THR A 463 -0.18 5.71 -22.70
C THR A 463 0.49 6.51 -21.59
N ARG A 464 1.39 5.86 -20.86
CA ARG A 464 2.24 6.50 -19.84
C ARG A 464 3.70 6.23 -20.13
N PRO A 465 4.59 7.12 -19.75
CA PRO A 465 6.02 6.86 -19.84
C PRO A 465 6.39 5.79 -18.77
N HIS A 466 7.18 4.80 -19.19
CA HIS A 466 7.72 3.78 -18.29
C HIS A 466 9.16 4.11 -17.88
N ILE A 467 9.49 3.79 -16.64
CA ILE A 467 10.86 3.76 -16.13
C ILE A 467 11.34 2.31 -16.19
N SER A 468 12.54 2.10 -16.73
CA SER A 468 13.22 0.80 -16.83
C SER A 468 14.57 0.87 -16.14
#